data_ce9fb0d60f32bd3cf08d79eaabea9adf
#
_entry.id   ce9fb0d60f32bd3cf08d79eaabea9adf
#
_cell.length_a   1.000
_cell.length_b   1.000
_cell.length_c   1.000
_cell.angle_alpha   90.00
_cell.angle_beta   90.00
_cell.angle_gamma   90.00
#
_symmetry.space_group_name_H-M   'P 1'
#
loop_
_entity.id
_entity.type
_entity.pdbx_description
1 polymer ?
#
loop_
_entity_poly.entity_id
_entity_poly.type
_entity_poly.pdbx_seq_one_letter_code
_entity_poly.pdbx_strand_id
1 'polypeptide(L)'
;MKFLIILVMNCLITAAGYAQLGLGTVSPNSTLDIRGSLAVSFRSFTASTAASATDHTLVYIGTVPISVSLPDATTCPGRQYWIKNASPTLPAPNLIILPNGAQTIDGSASWLMDETNEIVRVVSNGTNWNVLNQDTPIPTTSTAGGAWNEGGNGVPSVKAIGTTSNYDLPFITNNIETMRLSAAGYLGIGTAAPTGRLQVVTQNSEPGDDYVFDDYGAGVTQGIYMTKSRGTLAAPLDLQSGDQIGWLQFIPHFNGTLAYAPGSAVEAYYKGSGSNNLTDMRFFTSGAEQMFLNETGSVGIGALTFDAVNPEKLLVQAGVTTSFNVISGKGTIDNYLQLNIQNQSNTANASSDVVATAANGNESGNYVDMGMNSGNYTNISAPILAGADNAYLYSTGRDFVIGNGSSGRNLIFFTGGYATTNEAMRITSTGNVGIGNSNPVDKLSVGGVVAPASDNAYTLGKSSSRWTAVYSTNGVIQTSDVRLKTNIHPLTYGLREIMQMNPVRFNWTKEPSSGDKIGLIAQEVRQIIPEVVTGDEKKEYLGINYAELVPVLINAIKQQQQEILAIHDRIEALRINKTVRYN
;
A
#
# COMPACT_ATOMS: atom_id res chain seq x y z
N MET A 1 73.48 -47.51 55.70
CA MET A 1 73.41 -46.87 54.36
C MET A 1 73.35 -45.33 54.38
N LYS A 2 72.89 -44.69 55.41
CA LYS A 2 72.89 -43.20 55.53
C LYS A 2 74.27 -42.62 55.92
N PHE A 3 75.17 -43.37 56.58
CA PHE A 3 76.49 -42.93 56.96
C PHE A 3 77.55 -43.05 55.85
N LEU A 4 77.34 -43.87 54.86
CA LEU A 4 78.26 -44.06 53.73
C LEU A 4 78.22 -42.97 52.69
N ILE A 5 77.08 -42.27 52.60
CA ILE A 5 76.88 -41.18 51.61
C ILE A 5 77.59 -39.89 52.05
N ILE A 6 77.73 -39.66 53.35
CA ILE A 6 78.42 -38.48 53.91
C ILE A 6 79.94 -38.57 53.84
N LEU A 7 80.52 -39.77 53.85
CA LEU A 7 81.98 -39.97 53.73
C LEU A 7 82.51 -39.83 52.31
N VAL A 8 81.67 -40.10 51.28
CA VAL A 8 82.06 -39.93 49.85
C VAL A 8 81.99 -38.47 49.46
N MET A 9 81.18 -37.65 50.12
CA MET A 9 81.05 -36.22 49.81
C MET A 9 82.21 -35.36 50.37
N ASN A 10 83.06 -35.83 51.34
CA ASN A 10 84.19 -35.06 51.89
C ASN A 10 85.51 -35.31 51.14
N CYS A 11 85.61 -36.22 50.23
CA CYS A 11 86.85 -36.54 49.50
C CYS A 11 86.96 -35.98 48.09
N LEU A 12 86.02 -35.16 47.64
CA LEU A 12 86.00 -34.65 46.28
C LEU A 12 86.04 -33.12 46.12
N ILE A 13 86.57 -32.41 47.17
CA ILE A 13 86.69 -30.95 47.11
C ILE A 13 88.14 -30.51 47.04
N THR A 14 88.85 -30.93 46.05
CA THR A 14 90.09 -30.27 45.61
C THR A 14 90.36 -30.53 44.13
N ALA A 15 89.51 -29.97 43.30
CA ALA A 15 89.83 -29.67 41.92
C ALA A 15 88.83 -28.59 41.46
N ALA A 16 89.35 -27.49 40.93
CA ALA A 16 88.57 -26.41 40.32
C ALA A 16 87.78 -26.90 39.11
N GLY A 17 86.58 -27.40 39.34
CA GLY A 17 85.64 -27.79 38.34
C GLY A 17 84.25 -27.57 38.97
N TYR A 18 83.39 -26.90 38.37
CA TYR A 18 82.00 -26.67 38.80
C TYR A 18 81.36 -28.04 39.09
N ALA A 19 81.30 -28.44 40.35
CA ALA A 19 80.69 -29.69 40.77
C ALA A 19 79.14 -29.48 40.66
N GLN A 20 78.48 -30.23 39.85
CA GLN A 20 77.03 -30.30 39.75
C GLN A 20 76.51 -31.40 40.67
N LEU A 21 75.57 -31.07 41.55
CA LEU A 21 74.91 -32.02 42.42
C LEU A 21 73.58 -32.44 41.90
N GLY A 22 73.40 -33.70 41.52
CA GLY A 22 72.15 -34.30 41.10
C GLY A 22 71.52 -35.09 42.23
N LEU A 23 70.32 -34.79 42.60
CA LEU A 23 69.46 -35.58 43.48
C LEU A 23 68.35 -36.22 42.66
N GLY A 24 68.41 -37.56 42.47
CA GLY A 24 67.47 -38.27 41.64
C GLY A 24 67.85 -38.25 40.13
N THR A 25 69.05 -37.77 39.76
CA THR A 25 69.63 -37.80 38.45
C THR A 25 71.15 -38.03 38.50
N VAL A 26 71.65 -38.76 37.57
CA VAL A 26 73.11 -38.99 37.37
C VAL A 26 73.72 -38.06 36.32
N SER A 27 72.89 -37.24 35.64
CA SER A 27 73.30 -36.26 34.65
C SER A 27 72.62 -34.92 34.95
N PRO A 28 73.06 -34.19 36.03
CA PRO A 28 72.49 -32.90 36.36
C PRO A 28 72.77 -31.86 35.28
N ASN A 29 71.79 -31.07 34.96
CA ASN A 29 71.86 -30.00 33.97
C ASN A 29 72.07 -28.60 34.57
N SER A 30 72.24 -28.53 35.89
CA SER A 30 72.51 -27.33 36.66
C SER A 30 73.41 -27.65 37.89
N THR A 31 73.91 -26.63 38.59
CA THR A 31 74.75 -26.82 39.79
C THR A 31 74.04 -27.66 40.88
N LEU A 32 72.71 -27.53 40.96
CA LEU A 32 71.84 -28.40 41.70
C LEU A 32 70.66 -28.82 40.85
N ASP A 33 70.58 -30.10 40.52
CA ASP A 33 69.45 -30.66 39.70
C ASP A 33 68.71 -31.68 40.60
N ILE A 34 67.48 -31.37 40.97
CA ILE A 34 66.61 -32.21 41.79
C ILE A 34 65.48 -32.75 40.91
N ARG A 35 65.50 -34.05 40.60
CA ARG A 35 64.39 -34.72 39.92
C ARG A 35 63.57 -35.47 40.98
N GLY A 36 62.65 -34.69 41.55
CA GLY A 36 61.74 -35.10 42.63
C GLY A 36 61.16 -33.89 43.35
N SER A 37 60.45 -34.11 44.43
CA SER A 37 59.89 -33.01 45.22
C SER A 37 60.94 -32.39 46.13
N LEU A 38 60.97 -31.05 46.15
CA LEU A 38 61.77 -30.29 47.11
C LEU A 38 60.89 -29.89 48.31
N ALA A 39 61.16 -30.32 49.51
CA ALA A 39 60.54 -29.84 50.74
C ALA A 39 61.36 -28.68 51.32
N VAL A 40 60.72 -27.54 51.47
CA VAL A 40 61.30 -26.35 52.08
C VAL A 40 60.64 -26.09 53.44
N SER A 41 61.30 -25.32 54.32
CA SER A 41 60.76 -25.01 55.64
C SER A 41 59.45 -24.18 55.55
N PHE A 42 58.51 -24.51 56.37
CA PHE A 42 57.22 -23.85 56.46
C PHE A 42 56.96 -23.48 57.95
N ARG A 43 56.56 -22.25 58.21
CA ARG A 43 56.19 -21.78 59.53
C ARG A 43 54.91 -20.89 59.45
N SER A 44 53.91 -21.21 60.22
CA SER A 44 52.76 -20.31 60.48
C SER A 44 52.98 -19.46 61.75
N PHE A 45 52.34 -18.29 61.76
CA PHE A 45 52.48 -17.36 62.92
C PHE A 45 51.19 -16.50 63.03
N THR A 46 50.99 -15.96 64.30
CA THR A 46 49.81 -15.16 64.64
C THR A 46 50.18 -13.80 65.27
N ALA A 47 51.45 -13.55 65.46
CA ALA A 47 52.00 -12.32 66.09
C ALA A 47 53.19 -11.83 65.25
N SER A 48 53.58 -10.55 65.40
CA SER A 48 54.76 -9.99 64.77
C SER A 48 55.98 -10.85 64.96
N THR A 49 56.74 -11.09 63.89
CA THR A 49 57.87 -12.05 63.90
C THR A 49 59.00 -11.57 63.01
N ALA A 50 60.20 -12.11 63.24
CA ALA A 50 61.33 -11.95 62.33
C ALA A 50 61.50 -13.22 61.49
N ALA A 51 61.77 -13.04 60.17
CA ALA A 51 62.19 -14.13 59.31
C ALA A 51 63.62 -14.55 59.66
N SER A 52 63.85 -15.87 59.80
CA SER A 52 65.14 -16.44 60.24
C SER A 52 65.84 -17.11 59.03
N ALA A 53 67.12 -17.49 59.24
CA ALA A 53 67.90 -18.21 58.26
C ALA A 53 67.33 -19.59 57.90
N THR A 54 66.48 -20.16 58.74
CA THR A 54 65.84 -21.46 58.55
C THR A 54 64.46 -21.37 57.96
N ASP A 55 63.90 -20.17 57.81
CA ASP A 55 62.56 -19.96 57.21
C ASP A 55 62.68 -19.91 55.68
N HIS A 56 61.68 -20.47 54.96
CA HIS A 56 61.48 -20.29 53.57
C HIS A 56 60.05 -19.77 53.30
N THR A 57 59.06 -20.45 53.84
CA THR A 57 57.63 -20.06 53.70
C THR A 57 57.06 -19.65 55.04
N LEU A 58 56.59 -18.43 55.13
CA LEU A 58 55.99 -17.80 56.30
C LEU A 58 54.52 -17.54 56.03
N VAL A 59 53.64 -18.07 56.88
CA VAL A 59 52.19 -17.92 56.65
C VAL A 59 51.52 -17.28 57.85
N TYR A 60 51.02 -16.08 57.67
CA TYR A 60 50.24 -15.40 58.71
C TYR A 60 48.82 -15.96 58.76
N ILE A 61 48.40 -16.40 59.97
CA ILE A 61 47.08 -16.98 60.25
C ILE A 61 46.35 -16.28 61.41
N GLY A 62 46.80 -15.09 61.80
CA GLY A 62 46.21 -14.30 62.84
C GLY A 62 45.04 -13.41 62.36
N THR A 63 44.46 -12.63 63.33
CA THR A 63 43.28 -11.80 63.13
C THR A 63 43.51 -10.31 63.42
N VAL A 64 44.77 -9.91 63.69
CA VAL A 64 45.16 -8.53 64.06
C VAL A 64 46.29 -8.03 63.18
N PRO A 65 46.41 -6.72 62.90
CA PRO A 65 47.53 -6.17 62.15
C PRO A 65 48.86 -6.47 62.82
N ILE A 66 49.85 -6.94 62.05
CA ILE A 66 51.17 -7.30 62.51
C ILE A 66 52.26 -7.00 61.48
N SER A 67 53.55 -7.23 61.90
CA SER A 67 54.70 -7.11 60.98
C SER A 67 55.57 -8.35 60.93
N VAL A 68 56.21 -8.55 59.78
CA VAL A 68 57.30 -9.50 59.54
C VAL A 68 58.57 -8.71 59.24
N SER A 69 59.59 -8.84 60.11
CA SER A 69 60.89 -8.21 59.83
C SER A 69 61.80 -9.16 59.06
N LEU A 70 62.37 -8.69 58.00
CA LEU A 70 63.37 -9.42 57.20
C LEU A 70 64.75 -9.25 57.81
N PRO A 71 65.65 -10.24 57.71
CA PRO A 71 67.03 -10.10 58.18
C PRO A 71 67.78 -9.07 57.36
N ASP A 72 69.01 -8.72 57.78
CA ASP A 72 69.90 -7.86 57.02
C ASP A 72 70.26 -8.53 55.68
N ALA A 73 69.84 -7.89 54.54
CA ALA A 73 70.01 -8.38 53.22
C ALA A 73 71.46 -8.59 52.82
N THR A 74 72.40 -7.84 53.46
CA THR A 74 73.86 -8.00 53.20
C THR A 74 74.42 -9.29 53.75
N THR A 75 73.78 -9.88 54.77
CA THR A 75 74.18 -11.15 55.38
C THR A 75 73.64 -12.38 54.69
N CYS A 76 72.74 -12.21 53.71
CA CYS A 76 72.06 -13.33 53.08
C CYS A 76 71.72 -13.08 51.55
N PRO A 77 72.70 -12.72 50.72
CA PRO A 77 72.49 -12.52 49.27
C PRO A 77 71.85 -13.75 48.61
N GLY A 78 70.80 -13.54 47.83
CA GLY A 78 70.07 -14.62 47.16
C GLY A 78 69.04 -15.35 48.05
N ARG A 79 68.95 -15.05 49.32
CA ARG A 79 67.95 -15.62 50.22
C ARG A 79 66.58 -15.21 49.79
N GLN A 80 65.66 -16.18 49.74
CA GLN A 80 64.25 -15.94 49.38
C GLN A 80 63.34 -16.27 50.52
N TYR A 81 62.27 -15.48 50.67
CA TYR A 81 61.14 -15.74 51.57
C TYR A 81 59.84 -15.65 50.82
N TRP A 82 58.96 -16.61 51.02
CA TRP A 82 57.60 -16.61 50.56
C TRP A 82 56.76 -16.26 51.80
N ILE A 83 56.01 -15.13 51.71
CA ILE A 83 55.20 -14.63 52.82
C ILE A 83 53.75 -14.60 52.32
N LYS A 84 52.87 -15.24 53.09
CA LYS A 84 51.45 -15.32 52.77
C LYS A 84 50.62 -14.71 53.89
N ASN A 85 49.68 -13.83 53.59
CA ASN A 85 48.65 -13.39 54.52
C ASN A 85 47.43 -14.35 54.38
N ALA A 86 47.36 -15.38 55.20
CA ALA A 86 46.25 -16.35 55.23
C ALA A 86 45.33 -16.11 56.43
N SER A 87 45.11 -14.85 56.76
CA SER A 87 44.16 -14.48 57.84
C SER A 87 42.76 -15.03 57.54
N PRO A 88 42.05 -15.57 58.53
CA PRO A 88 40.68 -16.03 58.36
C PRO A 88 39.64 -14.91 58.46
N THR A 89 40.04 -13.65 58.74
CA THR A 89 39.10 -12.50 58.80
C THR A 89 39.02 -11.72 57.54
N LEU A 90 37.83 -11.12 57.26
CA LEU A 90 37.58 -10.23 56.15
C LEU A 90 37.04 -8.89 56.68
N PRO A 91 37.66 -7.75 56.32
CA PRO A 91 38.88 -7.65 55.50
C PRO A 91 40.09 -8.25 56.25
N ALA A 92 41.12 -8.67 55.53
CA ALA A 92 42.34 -9.17 56.09
C ALA A 92 43.01 -8.07 56.92
N PRO A 93 43.58 -8.40 58.08
CA PRO A 93 44.40 -7.44 58.85
C PRO A 93 45.71 -7.17 58.08
N ASN A 94 46.18 -5.93 58.13
CA ASN A 94 47.44 -5.52 57.52
C ASN A 94 48.60 -6.36 58.01
N LEU A 95 49.29 -7.05 57.14
CA LEU A 95 50.59 -7.69 57.38
C LEU A 95 51.65 -6.82 56.68
N ILE A 96 52.49 -6.22 57.47
CA ILE A 96 53.55 -5.32 56.99
C ILE A 96 54.88 -6.05 57.01
N ILE A 97 55.54 -6.13 55.86
CA ILE A 97 56.89 -6.66 55.76
C ILE A 97 57.86 -5.48 55.93
N LEU A 98 58.76 -5.61 56.85
CA LEU A 98 59.77 -4.59 57.21
C LEU A 98 61.15 -5.07 56.81
N PRO A 99 61.92 -4.36 56.02
CA PRO A 99 63.35 -4.66 55.84
C PRO A 99 64.16 -4.27 57.10
N ASN A 100 65.40 -4.70 57.18
CA ASN A 100 66.28 -4.39 58.26
C ASN A 100 66.82 -2.95 58.16
N GLY A 101 66.72 -2.16 59.28
CA GLY A 101 67.26 -0.83 59.38
C GLY A 101 66.85 0.14 58.27
N ALA A 102 67.81 0.68 57.53
CA ALA A 102 67.58 1.60 56.41
C ALA A 102 67.45 0.90 55.06
N GLN A 103 67.37 -0.43 55.05
CA GLN A 103 67.18 -1.19 53.78
C GLN A 103 65.77 -1.00 53.21
N THR A 104 65.57 -1.35 51.98
CA THR A 104 64.28 -1.19 51.30
C THR A 104 63.77 -2.49 50.65
N ILE A 105 62.51 -2.55 50.40
CA ILE A 105 61.86 -3.57 49.57
C ILE A 105 61.39 -2.86 48.26
N ASP A 106 62.05 -3.12 47.17
CA ASP A 106 61.83 -2.40 45.90
C ASP A 106 61.81 -0.87 46.02
N GLY A 107 62.74 -0.33 46.84
CA GLY A 107 62.85 1.08 47.12
C GLY A 107 61.91 1.62 48.21
N SER A 108 61.03 0.81 48.77
CA SER A 108 60.06 1.18 49.79
C SER A 108 60.56 0.77 51.18
N ALA A 109 60.26 1.59 52.24
CA ALA A 109 60.63 1.29 53.62
C ALA A 109 59.83 0.15 54.26
N SER A 110 58.77 -0.28 53.63
CA SER A 110 57.93 -1.42 54.01
C SER A 110 57.12 -1.94 52.81
N TRP A 111 56.63 -3.15 52.97
CA TRP A 111 55.69 -3.74 52.01
C TRP A 111 54.41 -4.12 52.76
N LEU A 112 53.26 -3.61 52.26
CA LEU A 112 51.95 -3.88 52.89
C LEU A 112 51.25 -5.03 52.12
N MET A 113 50.73 -5.98 52.87
CA MET A 113 49.86 -7.05 52.45
C MET A 113 48.53 -6.91 53.20
N ASP A 114 47.49 -6.42 52.51
CA ASP A 114 46.19 -6.12 53.11
C ASP A 114 45.05 -7.01 52.56
N GLU A 115 45.39 -7.95 51.67
CA GLU A 115 44.43 -8.89 51.10
C GLU A 115 44.57 -10.30 51.74
N THR A 116 43.41 -10.99 51.87
CA THR A 116 43.41 -12.40 52.30
C THR A 116 43.99 -13.30 51.25
N ASN A 117 44.90 -14.20 51.63
CA ASN A 117 45.63 -15.11 50.72
C ASN A 117 46.63 -14.42 49.78
N GLU A 118 46.91 -13.15 49.96
CA GLU A 118 48.00 -12.47 49.25
C GLU A 118 49.33 -13.17 49.53
N ILE A 119 50.16 -13.37 48.52
CA ILE A 119 51.47 -13.99 48.61
C ILE A 119 52.49 -13.03 48.03
N VAL A 120 53.55 -12.76 48.77
CA VAL A 120 54.70 -12.04 48.23
C VAL A 120 55.95 -12.91 48.34
N ARG A 121 56.77 -12.91 47.27
CA ARG A 121 58.06 -13.56 47.24
C ARG A 121 59.14 -12.49 47.17
N VAL A 122 59.94 -12.43 48.21
CA VAL A 122 61.06 -11.47 48.31
C VAL A 122 62.42 -12.18 48.25
N VAL A 123 63.40 -11.53 47.64
CA VAL A 123 64.79 -12.01 47.52
C VAL A 123 65.73 -10.91 47.91
N SER A 124 66.80 -11.28 48.73
CA SER A 124 67.89 -10.38 48.98
C SER A 124 68.82 -10.26 47.74
N ASN A 125 69.11 -9.02 47.32
CA ASN A 125 70.10 -8.74 46.27
C ASN A 125 71.51 -8.44 46.88
N GLY A 126 71.68 -8.64 48.15
CA GLY A 126 72.95 -8.37 48.88
C GLY A 126 73.05 -6.95 49.42
N THR A 127 72.08 -6.09 49.21
CA THR A 127 71.97 -4.71 49.70
C THR A 127 70.61 -4.39 50.27
N ASN A 128 69.58 -4.78 49.50
CA ASN A 128 68.17 -4.57 49.73
C ASN A 128 67.37 -5.83 49.41
N TRP A 129 66.06 -5.76 49.60
CA TRP A 129 65.12 -6.80 49.23
C TRP A 129 64.40 -6.39 47.93
N ASN A 130 64.21 -7.37 47.05
CA ASN A 130 63.43 -7.19 45.82
C ASN A 130 62.23 -8.15 45.81
N VAL A 131 61.09 -7.70 45.36
CA VAL A 131 59.89 -8.53 45.09
C VAL A 131 60.09 -9.25 43.81
N LEU A 132 60.02 -10.59 43.80
CA LEU A 132 60.09 -11.41 42.56
C LEU A 132 58.74 -11.71 41.96
N ASN A 133 57.73 -11.86 42.79
CA ASN A 133 56.34 -12.07 42.38
C ASN A 133 55.42 -11.64 43.53
N GLN A 134 54.36 -10.99 43.16
CA GLN A 134 53.22 -10.68 44.04
C GLN A 134 51.98 -11.28 43.37
N ASP A 135 51.41 -12.30 44.03
CA ASP A 135 50.12 -12.84 43.65
C ASP A 135 49.08 -12.26 44.62
N THR A 136 48.35 -11.25 44.18
CA THR A 136 47.12 -10.87 44.87
C THR A 136 46.07 -11.88 44.46
N PRO A 137 45.39 -12.56 45.39
CA PRO A 137 44.28 -13.45 45.05
C PRO A 137 43.21 -12.63 44.33
N ILE A 138 42.63 -13.19 43.23
CA ILE A 138 41.42 -12.63 42.68
C ILE A 138 40.36 -12.64 43.78
N PRO A 139 39.84 -11.49 44.21
CA PRO A 139 38.87 -11.47 45.31
C PRO A 139 37.61 -12.24 44.91
N THR A 140 37.29 -13.30 45.62
CA THR A 140 36.04 -14.05 45.42
C THR A 140 34.82 -13.27 45.91
N THR A 141 35.02 -12.11 46.56
CA THR A 141 33.99 -11.16 46.98
C THR A 141 34.57 -9.75 46.99
N SER A 142 34.43 -9.01 45.90
CA SER A 142 34.82 -7.59 45.82
C SER A 142 33.91 -6.74 46.72
N THR A 143 34.44 -6.19 47.80
CA THR A 143 33.76 -5.18 48.60
C THR A 143 34.25 -3.75 48.35
N ALA A 144 35.33 -3.56 47.60
CA ALA A 144 35.76 -2.24 47.12
C ALA A 144 36.72 -2.40 45.95
N GLY A 145 36.31 -1.98 44.77
CA GLY A 145 37.19 -1.65 43.63
C GLY A 145 37.91 -2.81 42.92
N GLY A 146 37.38 -4.04 43.00
CA GLY A 146 37.97 -5.17 42.26
C GLY A 146 37.81 -5.07 40.75
N ALA A 147 38.84 -5.49 40.00
CA ALA A 147 38.77 -5.54 38.54
C ALA A 147 37.68 -6.51 38.06
N TRP A 148 37.09 -6.22 36.93
CA TRP A 148 36.25 -7.18 36.21
C TRP A 148 37.14 -8.23 35.56
N ASN A 149 36.87 -9.50 35.90
CA ASN A 149 37.72 -10.61 35.48
C ASN A 149 37.26 -11.22 34.16
N GLU A 150 38.22 -11.76 33.44
CA GLU A 150 37.95 -12.67 32.32
C GLU A 150 37.13 -13.87 32.83
N GLY A 151 36.03 -14.18 32.13
CA GLY A 151 35.06 -15.19 32.56
C GLY A 151 33.98 -14.68 33.54
N GLY A 152 34.06 -13.41 33.95
CA GLY A 152 33.06 -12.74 34.81
C GLY A 152 33.30 -12.88 36.29
N ASN A 153 32.55 -12.12 37.08
CA ASN A 153 32.64 -12.08 38.54
C ASN A 153 31.35 -12.67 39.16
N GLY A 154 31.50 -13.61 40.08
CA GLY A 154 30.40 -14.02 40.96
C GLY A 154 30.11 -12.89 41.98
N VAL A 155 28.96 -12.23 41.85
CA VAL A 155 28.58 -11.10 42.70
C VAL A 155 27.32 -11.42 43.51
N PRO A 156 27.31 -11.18 44.85
CA PRO A 156 26.16 -11.46 45.69
C PRO A 156 25.04 -10.39 45.58
N SER A 157 25.31 -9.27 44.92
CA SER A 157 24.37 -8.16 44.71
C SER A 157 24.72 -7.42 43.42
N VAL A 158 23.81 -6.56 42.93
CA VAL A 158 24.08 -5.70 41.78
C VAL A 158 25.36 -4.89 42.02
N LYS A 159 26.29 -4.98 41.07
CA LYS A 159 27.54 -4.21 41.03
C LYS A 159 27.57 -3.33 39.81
N ALA A 160 28.00 -2.09 40.01
CA ALA A 160 28.18 -1.16 38.89
C ALA A 160 29.52 -1.44 38.18
N ILE A 161 29.50 -1.36 36.88
CA ILE A 161 30.68 -1.18 36.04
C ILE A 161 30.63 0.24 35.47
N GLY A 162 31.67 1.02 35.66
CA GLY A 162 31.69 2.39 35.19
C GLY A 162 32.73 3.26 35.82
N THR A 163 32.70 4.54 35.50
CA THR A 163 33.56 5.58 36.05
C THR A 163 32.79 6.34 37.12
N THR A 164 33.45 6.65 38.24
CA THR A 164 32.92 7.51 39.32
C THR A 164 33.22 9.00 39.09
N SER A 165 33.99 9.32 38.07
CA SER A 165 34.35 10.65 37.63
C SER A 165 33.68 10.98 36.27
N ASN A 166 33.72 12.25 35.88
CA ASN A 166 33.09 12.70 34.63
C ASN A 166 33.93 12.32 33.37
N TYR A 167 34.13 10.99 33.19
CA TYR A 167 34.81 10.41 32.03
C TYR A 167 33.93 9.34 31.38
N ASP A 168 34.13 9.18 30.07
CA ASP A 168 33.47 8.14 29.31
C ASP A 168 34.00 6.75 29.69
N LEU A 169 33.19 5.71 29.46
CA LEU A 169 33.57 4.30 29.57
C LEU A 169 33.64 3.69 28.17
N PRO A 170 34.83 3.54 27.59
CA PRO A 170 35.00 2.88 26.28
C PRO A 170 35.07 1.35 26.44
N PHE A 171 34.54 0.64 25.44
CA PHE A 171 34.67 -0.79 25.27
C PHE A 171 35.50 -1.06 24.01
N ILE A 172 36.53 -1.88 24.14
CA ILE A 172 37.50 -2.12 23.07
C ILE A 172 37.50 -3.59 22.64
N THR A 173 37.66 -3.85 21.37
CA THR A 173 37.98 -5.16 20.81
C THR A 173 39.15 -5.02 19.87
N ASN A 174 40.10 -5.98 19.89
CA ASN A 174 41.32 -5.92 19.08
C ASN A 174 42.04 -4.55 19.17
N ASN A 175 42.11 -3.99 20.40
CA ASN A 175 42.71 -2.68 20.71
C ASN A 175 42.06 -1.48 19.95
N ILE A 176 40.83 -1.65 19.48
CA ILE A 176 40.02 -0.62 18.81
C ILE A 176 38.77 -0.40 19.66
N GLU A 177 38.40 0.86 19.90
CA GLU A 177 37.15 1.19 20.57
C GLU A 177 35.99 0.89 19.63
N THR A 178 35.09 0.01 20.04
CA THR A 178 33.91 -0.40 19.27
C THR A 178 32.59 0.14 19.85
N MET A 179 32.60 0.45 21.18
CA MET A 179 31.41 0.96 21.86
C MET A 179 31.86 1.90 22.97
N ARG A 180 31.05 2.90 23.31
CA ARG A 180 31.28 3.85 24.41
C ARG A 180 29.99 4.21 25.11
N LEU A 181 30.05 4.22 26.44
CA LEU A 181 29.08 4.94 27.26
C LEU A 181 29.70 6.28 27.66
N SER A 182 29.17 7.38 27.12
CA SER A 182 29.69 8.72 27.42
C SER A 182 29.35 9.15 28.85
N ALA A 183 30.09 10.10 29.39
CA ALA A 183 29.82 10.71 30.71
C ALA A 183 28.42 11.38 30.78
N ALA A 184 27.83 11.77 29.63
CA ALA A 184 26.45 12.26 29.51
C ALA A 184 25.40 11.14 29.53
N GLY A 185 25.79 9.88 29.58
CA GLY A 185 24.89 8.71 29.57
C GLY A 185 24.38 8.32 28.19
N TYR A 186 25.13 8.64 27.11
CA TYR A 186 24.82 8.23 25.75
C TYR A 186 25.65 7.02 25.36
N LEU A 187 24.99 6.02 24.76
CA LEU A 187 25.64 4.81 24.26
C LEU A 187 25.92 4.97 22.75
N GLY A 188 27.20 4.99 22.39
CA GLY A 188 27.67 4.96 21.00
C GLY A 188 28.21 3.59 20.64
N ILE A 189 27.81 3.03 19.52
CA ILE A 189 28.40 1.85 18.89
C ILE A 189 28.97 2.31 17.53
N GLY A 190 30.26 2.09 17.30
CA GLY A 190 30.95 2.60 16.10
C GLY A 190 31.22 4.11 16.12
N THR A 191 30.94 4.80 17.22
CA THR A 191 31.22 6.24 17.40
C THR A 191 31.68 6.55 18.81
N ALA A 192 32.71 7.39 18.92
CA ALA A 192 33.22 7.91 20.18
C ALA A 192 32.55 9.23 20.63
N ALA A 193 31.66 9.80 19.83
CA ALA A 193 30.95 11.05 20.12
C ALA A 193 29.45 10.91 19.84
N PRO A 194 28.71 10.09 20.61
CA PRO A 194 27.28 9.91 20.38
C PRO A 194 26.50 11.19 20.66
N THR A 195 25.60 11.53 19.73
CA THR A 195 24.72 12.72 19.80
C THR A 195 23.32 12.39 20.36
N GLY A 196 23.01 11.12 20.58
CA GLY A 196 21.73 10.63 21.12
C GLY A 196 21.94 9.55 22.18
N ARG A 197 20.88 9.21 22.91
CA ARG A 197 20.89 8.19 23.99
C ARG A 197 21.45 6.84 23.54
N LEU A 198 21.11 6.42 22.31
CA LEU A 198 21.70 5.30 21.61
C LEU A 198 21.98 5.74 20.18
N GLN A 199 23.22 5.68 19.77
CA GLN A 199 23.64 5.93 18.39
C GLN A 199 24.51 4.79 17.90
N VAL A 200 24.15 4.22 16.77
CA VAL A 200 24.96 3.24 16.06
C VAL A 200 25.42 3.85 14.75
N VAL A 201 26.72 3.81 14.51
CA VAL A 201 27.36 4.33 13.30
C VAL A 201 28.12 3.20 12.64
N THR A 202 27.78 2.93 11.38
CA THR A 202 28.50 1.99 10.52
C THR A 202 29.37 2.79 9.55
N GLN A 203 30.59 2.35 9.31
CA GLN A 203 31.56 3.09 8.51
C GLN A 203 31.99 2.27 7.33
N ASN A 204 31.34 1.80 6.51
CA ASN A 204 31.60 1.12 5.23
C ASN A 204 30.49 0.14 4.92
N SER A 205 30.24 -0.08 3.65
CA SER A 205 29.29 -1.07 3.13
C SER A 205 29.81 -2.51 3.30
N GLU A 206 30.04 -2.93 4.55
CA GLU A 206 30.34 -4.33 4.85
C GLU A 206 29.05 -5.13 4.95
N PRO A 207 29.00 -6.38 4.47
CA PRO A 207 27.88 -7.27 4.70
C PRO A 207 27.66 -7.47 6.21
N GLY A 208 26.50 -7.11 6.72
CA GLY A 208 26.13 -7.26 8.14
C GLY A 208 25.99 -5.95 8.92
N ASP A 209 25.95 -4.78 8.25
CA ASP A 209 25.68 -3.48 8.90
C ASP A 209 24.20 -3.29 9.30
N ASP A 210 23.41 -4.36 9.30
CA ASP A 210 21.99 -4.35 9.58
C ASP A 210 21.69 -4.45 11.08
N TYR A 211 20.56 -3.88 11.48
CA TYR A 211 19.95 -4.12 12.78
C TYR A 211 19.08 -5.37 12.68
N VAL A 212 19.53 -6.47 13.28
CA VAL A 212 18.80 -7.74 13.25
C VAL A 212 18.08 -7.94 14.57
N PHE A 213 16.77 -8.19 14.50
CA PHE A 213 15.93 -8.56 15.62
C PHE A 213 15.37 -9.96 15.33
N ASP A 214 15.98 -11.01 15.88
CA ASP A 214 15.55 -12.39 15.67
C ASP A 214 14.63 -12.87 16.78
N ASP A 215 13.53 -13.54 16.45
CA ASP A 215 12.63 -14.21 17.38
C ASP A 215 12.43 -15.67 16.95
N TYR A 216 12.73 -16.61 17.84
CA TYR A 216 12.67 -18.06 17.59
C TYR A 216 11.64 -18.76 18.48
N GLY A 217 10.51 -18.14 18.75
CA GLY A 217 9.49 -18.70 19.65
C GLY A 217 8.09 -18.78 19.02
N ALA A 218 7.29 -19.76 19.46
CA ALA A 218 5.85 -19.78 19.19
C ALA A 218 5.15 -18.95 20.28
N GLY A 219 4.68 -17.75 19.96
CA GLY A 219 3.90 -16.96 20.92
C GLY A 219 3.86 -15.48 20.62
N VAL A 220 4.70 -14.68 21.25
CA VAL A 220 4.64 -13.22 21.13
C VAL A 220 5.65 -12.73 20.11
N THR A 221 5.21 -11.96 19.13
CA THR A 221 6.08 -11.37 18.11
C THR A 221 6.90 -10.22 18.69
N GLN A 222 8.13 -10.03 18.17
CA GLN A 222 8.97 -8.88 18.49
C GLN A 222 8.34 -7.58 17.95
N GLY A 223 8.55 -6.49 18.68
CA GLY A 223 8.09 -5.17 18.27
C GLY A 223 9.02 -4.06 18.76
N ILE A 224 9.09 -2.99 17.98
CA ILE A 224 9.68 -1.73 18.41
C ILE A 224 8.54 -0.87 18.95
N TYR A 225 8.53 -0.61 20.26
CA TYR A 225 7.52 0.21 20.91
C TYR A 225 8.03 1.64 21.06
N MET A 226 7.34 2.57 20.42
CA MET A 226 7.49 4.01 20.66
C MET A 226 6.32 4.45 21.53
N THR A 227 6.59 4.75 22.79
CA THR A 227 5.57 5.16 23.76
C THR A 227 5.79 6.60 24.18
N LYS A 228 4.72 7.36 24.31
CA LYS A 228 4.76 8.76 24.77
C LYS A 228 3.64 9.02 25.77
N SER A 229 3.95 9.81 26.79
CA SER A 229 3.00 10.45 27.67
C SER A 229 3.39 11.92 27.85
N ARG A 230 2.50 12.75 28.24
CA ARG A 230 2.78 14.09 28.81
C ARG A 230 3.19 13.96 30.28
N GLY A 231 3.63 15.05 30.88
CA GLY A 231 4.08 15.08 32.27
C GLY A 231 5.50 14.55 32.47
N THR A 232 5.75 13.87 33.57
CA THR A 232 7.05 13.31 33.91
C THR A 232 6.97 11.79 34.13
N LEU A 233 8.11 11.11 34.20
CA LEU A 233 8.15 9.67 34.46
C LEU A 233 7.46 9.30 35.79
N ALA A 234 7.57 10.17 36.80
CA ALA A 234 6.95 9.95 38.11
C ALA A 234 5.45 10.33 38.15
N ALA A 235 4.99 11.18 37.23
CA ALA A 235 3.61 11.64 37.11
C ALA A 235 3.23 11.77 35.61
N PRO A 236 3.02 10.64 34.94
CA PRO A 236 2.61 10.67 33.51
C PRO A 236 1.21 11.24 33.38
N LEU A 237 0.99 12.01 32.32
CA LEU A 237 -0.28 12.59 31.94
C LEU A 237 -0.72 12.08 30.57
N ASP A 238 -2.02 12.07 30.35
CA ASP A 238 -2.60 11.66 29.08
C ASP A 238 -2.20 12.58 27.93
N LEU A 239 -2.10 12.00 26.72
CA LEU A 239 -1.91 12.75 25.50
C LEU A 239 -3.14 13.57 25.15
N GLN A 240 -2.95 14.66 24.43
CA GLN A 240 -4.00 15.48 23.83
C GLN A 240 -4.01 15.30 22.32
N SER A 241 -5.17 15.51 21.71
CA SER A 241 -5.32 15.44 20.26
C SER A 241 -4.31 16.34 19.55
N GLY A 242 -3.55 15.77 18.62
CA GLY A 242 -2.46 16.43 17.91
C GLY A 242 -1.07 16.14 18.47
N ASP A 243 -0.95 15.47 19.61
CA ASP A 243 0.37 15.06 20.12
C ASP A 243 1.00 14.00 19.22
N GLN A 244 2.21 14.24 18.75
CA GLN A 244 2.98 13.24 18.04
C GLN A 244 3.47 12.16 19.01
N ILE A 245 3.17 10.89 18.71
CA ILE A 245 3.56 9.74 19.53
C ILE A 245 5.01 9.36 19.26
N GLY A 246 5.36 9.25 18.00
CA GLY A 246 6.69 8.90 17.54
C GLY A 246 6.82 8.99 16.03
N TRP A 247 8.05 8.79 15.56
CA TRP A 247 8.36 8.77 14.13
C TRP A 247 9.47 7.77 13.79
N LEU A 248 9.47 7.33 12.55
CA LEU A 248 10.62 6.75 11.87
C LEU A 248 11.06 7.71 10.77
N GLN A 249 12.26 8.29 10.89
CA GLN A 249 12.73 9.32 9.98
C GLN A 249 13.96 8.86 9.20
N PHE A 250 14.00 9.17 7.91
CA PHE A 250 15.11 8.93 7.00
C PHE A 250 15.75 10.27 6.65
N ILE A 251 16.99 10.47 7.06
CA ILE A 251 17.67 11.76 6.99
C ILE A 251 18.85 11.64 6.02
N PRO A 252 18.81 12.31 4.85
CA PRO A 252 19.95 12.32 3.95
C PRO A 252 21.05 13.29 4.46
N HIS A 253 22.29 12.94 4.20
CA HIS A 253 23.40 13.88 4.29
C HIS A 253 23.43 14.73 3.00
N PHE A 254 23.25 16.03 3.11
CA PHE A 254 23.15 16.94 1.99
C PHE A 254 23.85 18.28 2.30
N ASN A 255 24.60 18.85 1.34
CA ASN A 255 25.38 20.08 1.50
C ASN A 255 26.29 20.07 2.76
N GLY A 256 26.95 18.92 3.03
CA GLY A 256 27.88 18.80 4.15
C GLY A 256 27.23 18.71 5.53
N THR A 257 25.91 18.55 5.60
CA THR A 257 25.16 18.43 6.86
C THR A 257 24.08 17.36 6.78
N LEU A 258 23.60 16.87 7.93
CA LEU A 258 22.39 16.06 8.02
C LEU A 258 21.17 16.97 7.83
N ALA A 259 20.38 16.71 6.81
CA ALA A 259 19.18 17.49 6.50
C ALA A 259 17.96 16.95 7.29
N TYR A 260 17.85 17.32 8.57
CA TYR A 260 16.72 16.90 9.40
C TYR A 260 15.35 17.38 8.89
N ALA A 261 15.32 18.47 8.14
CA ALA A 261 14.15 18.96 7.43
C ALA A 261 14.57 19.66 6.12
N PRO A 262 13.87 19.39 5.00
CA PRO A 262 12.79 18.43 4.83
C PRO A 262 13.32 16.99 4.61
N GLY A 263 12.85 16.03 5.42
CA GLY A 263 13.20 14.61 5.30
C GLY A 263 12.01 13.76 4.89
N SER A 264 12.24 12.45 4.85
CA SER A 264 11.15 11.46 4.71
C SER A 264 10.87 10.84 6.07
N ALA A 265 9.61 10.62 6.41
CA ALA A 265 9.21 10.08 7.69
C ALA A 265 7.90 9.29 7.64
N VAL A 266 7.76 8.36 8.58
CA VAL A 266 6.48 7.79 9.00
C VAL A 266 6.23 8.26 10.42
N GLU A 267 5.11 8.94 10.65
CA GLU A 267 4.79 9.58 11.91
C GLU A 267 3.44 9.09 12.44
N ALA A 268 3.31 8.95 13.75
CA ALA A 268 2.06 8.62 14.42
C ALA A 268 1.63 9.74 15.35
N TYR A 269 0.35 10.11 15.31
CA TYR A 269 -0.25 11.16 16.13
C TYR A 269 -1.44 10.65 16.91
N TYR A 270 -1.59 11.14 18.13
CA TYR A 270 -2.77 10.90 18.92
C TYR A 270 -3.93 11.81 18.49
N LYS A 271 -5.11 11.24 18.30
CA LYS A 271 -6.33 11.93 17.86
C LYS A 271 -7.45 11.83 18.88
N GLY A 272 -7.23 11.06 19.93
CA GLY A 272 -8.23 10.82 20.94
C GLY A 272 -8.50 12.02 21.86
N SER A 273 -9.44 11.85 22.76
CA SER A 273 -9.87 12.85 23.74
C SER A 273 -9.48 12.49 25.19
N GLY A 274 -8.51 11.58 25.39
CA GLY A 274 -8.12 11.07 26.69
C GLY A 274 -8.94 9.86 27.16
N SER A 275 -10.11 9.63 26.60
CA SER A 275 -10.99 8.48 26.92
C SER A 275 -10.98 7.38 25.85
N ASN A 276 -10.31 7.59 24.74
CA ASN A 276 -10.20 6.64 23.63
C ASN A 276 -8.77 6.65 23.05
N ASN A 277 -8.38 5.56 22.40
CA ASN A 277 -7.04 5.36 21.84
C ASN A 277 -7.05 5.54 20.31
N LEU A 278 -7.53 6.69 19.82
CA LEU A 278 -7.56 7.01 18.41
C LEU A 278 -6.20 7.58 17.97
N THR A 279 -5.68 7.07 16.86
CA THR A 279 -4.41 7.50 16.29
C THR A 279 -4.51 7.65 14.79
N ASP A 280 -3.74 8.56 14.21
CA ASP A 280 -3.49 8.64 12.78
C ASP A 280 -2.03 8.29 12.45
N MET A 281 -1.79 7.97 11.18
CA MET A 281 -0.45 7.70 10.65
C MET A 281 -0.22 8.52 9.39
N ARG A 282 0.95 9.15 9.28
CA ARG A 282 1.30 10.07 8.21
C ARG A 282 2.62 9.71 7.58
N PHE A 283 2.70 9.88 6.28
CA PHE A 283 3.87 9.60 5.46
C PHE A 283 4.35 10.87 4.79
N PHE A 284 5.60 11.21 5.04
CA PHE A 284 6.23 12.41 4.53
C PHE A 284 7.31 12.09 3.51
N THR A 285 7.45 12.92 2.49
CA THR A 285 8.63 13.01 1.63
C THR A 285 8.97 14.47 1.37
N SER A 286 10.27 14.80 1.38
CA SER A 286 10.73 16.18 1.17
C SER A 286 10.05 17.21 2.10
N GLY A 287 9.72 16.79 3.32
CA GLY A 287 9.08 17.62 4.34
C GLY A 287 7.59 17.88 4.14
N ALA A 288 6.98 17.32 3.11
CA ALA A 288 5.54 17.41 2.86
C ALA A 288 4.83 16.09 3.15
N GLU A 289 3.67 16.17 3.76
CA GLU A 289 2.78 15.03 3.96
C GLU A 289 2.22 14.59 2.59
N GLN A 290 2.47 13.32 2.22
CA GLN A 290 2.05 12.76 0.94
C GLN A 290 0.91 11.76 1.09
N MET A 291 0.86 11.08 2.23
CA MET A 291 -0.17 10.09 2.51
C MET A 291 -0.56 10.15 3.98
N PHE A 292 -1.82 9.92 4.24
CA PHE A 292 -2.44 10.02 5.54
C PHE A 292 -3.43 8.86 5.76
N LEU A 293 -3.32 8.17 6.87
CA LEU A 293 -4.28 7.18 7.35
C LEU A 293 -4.90 7.72 8.63
N ASN A 294 -6.17 8.12 8.57
CA ASN A 294 -6.85 8.73 9.71
C ASN A 294 -7.32 7.70 10.74
N GLU A 295 -7.78 8.17 11.87
CA GLU A 295 -8.27 7.38 13.01
C GLU A 295 -9.52 6.53 12.69
N THR A 296 -10.22 6.79 11.58
CA THR A 296 -11.40 6.01 11.12
C THR A 296 -11.03 4.98 10.04
N GLY A 297 -9.75 4.88 9.68
CA GLY A 297 -9.22 3.96 8.67
C GLY A 297 -9.46 4.42 7.23
N SER A 298 -9.60 5.73 7.00
CA SER A 298 -9.62 6.32 5.68
C SER A 298 -8.21 6.74 5.24
N VAL A 299 -7.88 6.53 3.97
CA VAL A 299 -6.58 6.83 3.38
C VAL A 299 -6.68 8.02 2.45
N GLY A 300 -5.89 9.06 2.71
CA GLY A 300 -5.69 10.18 1.80
C GLY A 300 -4.31 10.14 1.14
N ILE A 301 -4.24 10.37 -0.16
CA ILE A 301 -3.00 10.54 -0.92
C ILE A 301 -3.06 11.93 -1.55
N GLY A 302 -2.16 12.83 -1.13
CA GLY A 302 -2.21 14.24 -1.50
C GLY A 302 -3.39 15.01 -0.89
N ALA A 303 -4.15 14.40 0.01
CA ALA A 303 -5.31 14.96 0.70
C ALA A 303 -5.12 14.84 2.22
N LEU A 304 -5.49 15.89 2.96
CA LEU A 304 -5.39 15.94 4.42
C LEU A 304 -6.75 15.92 5.12
N THR A 305 -7.83 16.03 4.36
CA THR A 305 -9.21 16.06 4.86
C THR A 305 -10.11 15.26 3.94
N PHE A 306 -11.14 14.66 4.50
CA PHE A 306 -12.19 13.91 3.81
C PHE A 306 -13.49 14.69 3.85
N ASP A 307 -14.49 14.27 3.05
CA ASP A 307 -15.84 14.83 3.17
C ASP A 307 -16.38 14.65 4.58
N ALA A 308 -17.02 15.69 5.12
CA ALA A 308 -17.49 15.70 6.50
C ALA A 308 -18.75 14.85 6.73
N VAL A 309 -19.54 14.60 5.69
CA VAL A 309 -20.82 13.89 5.75
C VAL A 309 -20.66 12.46 5.26
N ASN A 310 -19.95 12.28 4.12
CA ASN A 310 -19.75 11.00 3.46
C ASN A 310 -18.24 10.79 3.20
N PRO A 311 -17.43 10.55 4.25
CA PRO A 311 -15.97 10.48 4.11
C PRO A 311 -15.56 9.31 3.21
N GLU A 312 -14.71 9.61 2.26
CA GLU A 312 -14.11 8.62 1.37
C GLU A 312 -13.23 7.64 2.17
N LYS A 313 -13.18 6.37 1.76
CA LYS A 313 -12.24 5.40 2.32
C LYS A 313 -10.86 5.48 1.68
N LEU A 314 -10.79 5.90 0.42
CA LEU A 314 -9.56 6.22 -0.28
C LEU A 314 -9.80 7.50 -1.10
N LEU A 315 -9.17 8.60 -0.70
CA LEU A 315 -9.17 9.86 -1.43
C LEU A 315 -7.79 10.08 -2.07
N VAL A 316 -7.74 10.20 -3.40
CA VAL A 316 -6.52 10.57 -4.12
C VAL A 316 -6.71 11.96 -4.73
N GLN A 317 -6.02 12.95 -4.18
CA GLN A 317 -6.05 14.34 -4.64
C GLN A 317 -4.73 14.67 -5.34
N ALA A 318 -4.72 14.62 -6.65
CA ALA A 318 -3.52 14.81 -7.45
C ALA A 318 -3.01 16.27 -7.47
N GLY A 319 -3.82 17.23 -7.07
CA GLY A 319 -3.50 18.65 -7.17
C GLY A 319 -3.28 19.08 -8.63
N VAL A 320 -2.40 20.06 -8.86
CA VAL A 320 -1.96 20.44 -10.20
C VAL A 320 -0.99 19.39 -10.71
N THR A 321 -1.34 18.70 -11.78
CA THR A 321 -0.55 17.60 -12.36
C THR A 321 -0.54 17.67 -13.88
N THR A 322 0.52 17.17 -14.49
CA THR A 322 0.63 16.91 -15.94
C THR A 322 0.30 15.45 -16.28
N SER A 323 0.03 14.61 -15.29
CA SER A 323 -0.37 13.22 -15.50
C SER A 323 -1.83 13.12 -15.93
N PHE A 324 -2.09 12.32 -16.95
CA PHE A 324 -3.46 11.97 -17.37
C PHE A 324 -4.11 10.90 -16.47
N ASN A 325 -3.30 10.16 -15.69
CA ASN A 325 -3.77 9.06 -14.86
C ASN A 325 -3.50 9.36 -13.40
N VAL A 326 -4.55 9.49 -12.61
CA VAL A 326 -4.47 9.60 -11.15
C VAL A 326 -4.30 8.22 -10.51
N ILE A 327 -5.03 7.23 -11.02
CA ILE A 327 -4.93 5.83 -10.61
C ILE A 327 -4.76 4.98 -11.87
N SER A 328 -3.77 4.10 -11.92
CA SER A 328 -3.52 3.20 -13.05
C SER A 328 -3.21 1.79 -12.55
N GLY A 329 -4.00 0.82 -12.96
CA GLY A 329 -3.73 -0.61 -12.77
C GLY A 329 -3.12 -1.22 -14.03
N LYS A 330 -2.02 -1.97 -13.90
CA LYS A 330 -1.35 -2.67 -15.02
C LYS A 330 -1.00 -4.09 -14.58
N GLY A 331 -1.20 -5.05 -15.45
CA GLY A 331 -0.84 -6.45 -15.21
C GLY A 331 -0.84 -7.26 -16.48
N THR A 332 -0.22 -8.44 -16.44
CA THR A 332 -0.22 -9.44 -17.51
C THR A 332 -0.87 -10.71 -17.00
N ILE A 333 -2.04 -11.04 -17.53
CA ILE A 333 -2.82 -12.22 -17.14
C ILE A 333 -3.62 -12.70 -18.35
N ASP A 334 -3.69 -14.02 -18.54
CA ASP A 334 -4.59 -14.64 -19.54
C ASP A 334 -5.97 -14.89 -18.92
N ASN A 335 -6.56 -13.82 -18.38
CA ASN A 335 -7.89 -13.76 -17.79
C ASN A 335 -8.30 -12.30 -17.60
N TYR A 336 -9.32 -12.02 -16.78
CA TYR A 336 -9.76 -10.65 -16.47
C TYR A 336 -8.80 -9.93 -15.53
N LEU A 337 -8.37 -8.73 -15.91
CA LEU A 337 -7.76 -7.74 -15.02
C LEU A 337 -8.83 -6.67 -14.74
N GLN A 338 -9.34 -6.63 -13.52
CA GLN A 338 -10.54 -5.86 -13.17
C GLN A 338 -10.30 -4.88 -12.02
N LEU A 339 -10.97 -3.73 -12.07
CA LEU A 339 -11.32 -2.95 -10.90
C LEU A 339 -12.75 -3.33 -10.51
N ASN A 340 -12.92 -4.11 -9.46
CA ASN A 340 -14.24 -4.54 -8.98
C ASN A 340 -14.73 -3.59 -7.88
N ILE A 341 -15.90 -3.00 -8.09
CA ILE A 341 -16.63 -2.21 -7.08
C ILE A 341 -17.90 -2.97 -6.77
N GLN A 342 -18.05 -3.41 -5.52
CA GLN A 342 -19.21 -4.17 -5.08
C GLN A 342 -19.75 -3.60 -3.77
N ASN A 343 -20.97 -3.07 -3.83
CA ASN A 343 -21.75 -2.77 -2.64
C ASN A 343 -22.40 -4.05 -2.14
N GLN A 344 -22.01 -4.52 -0.96
CA GLN A 344 -22.55 -5.75 -0.37
C GLN A 344 -23.94 -5.60 0.25
N SER A 345 -24.43 -4.37 0.34
CA SER A 345 -25.80 -4.11 0.80
C SER A 345 -26.80 -4.56 -0.26
N ASN A 346 -27.82 -5.29 0.17
CA ASN A 346 -28.93 -5.73 -0.67
C ASN A 346 -30.24 -5.04 -0.29
N THR A 347 -30.18 -3.72 -0.04
CA THR A 347 -31.34 -2.90 0.35
C THR A 347 -31.97 -2.20 -0.85
N ALA A 348 -33.13 -1.58 -0.61
CA ALA A 348 -33.95 -0.92 -1.63
C ALA A 348 -33.28 0.25 -2.39
N ASN A 349 -32.18 0.81 -1.87
CA ASN A 349 -31.47 1.95 -2.47
C ASN A 349 -30.00 1.63 -2.77
N ALA A 350 -29.57 0.38 -2.65
CA ALA A 350 -28.16 0.02 -2.82
C ALA A 350 -27.82 -0.20 -4.30
N SER A 351 -26.72 0.39 -4.73
CA SER A 351 -26.09 0.16 -6.05
C SER A 351 -24.58 0.12 -5.91
N SER A 352 -23.91 -0.35 -6.94
CA SER A 352 -22.45 -0.28 -7.13
C SER A 352 -22.18 0.59 -8.34
N ASP A 353 -21.44 1.68 -8.18
CA ASP A 353 -21.36 2.72 -9.18
C ASP A 353 -19.91 3.12 -9.49
N VAL A 354 -19.67 3.50 -10.76
CA VAL A 354 -18.49 4.23 -11.22
C VAL A 354 -18.96 5.56 -11.77
N VAL A 355 -18.56 6.64 -11.10
CA VAL A 355 -19.02 7.99 -11.40
C VAL A 355 -17.85 8.85 -11.88
N ALA A 356 -18.07 9.63 -12.96
CA ALA A 356 -17.17 10.70 -13.38
C ALA A 356 -17.93 12.03 -13.33
N THR A 357 -17.46 12.94 -12.45
CA THR A 357 -18.11 14.21 -12.19
C THR A 357 -17.34 15.37 -12.82
N ALA A 358 -18.03 16.28 -13.49
CA ALA A 358 -17.44 17.48 -14.06
C ALA A 358 -16.96 18.46 -12.96
N ALA A 359 -16.07 19.40 -13.30
CA ALA A 359 -15.54 20.38 -12.32
C ALA A 359 -16.64 21.24 -11.64
N ASN A 360 -17.76 21.45 -12.34
CA ASN A 360 -18.96 22.14 -11.85
C ASN A 360 -20.09 21.18 -11.47
N GLY A 361 -19.79 19.90 -11.30
CA GLY A 361 -20.75 18.86 -10.93
C GLY A 361 -20.71 18.57 -9.43
N ASN A 362 -21.71 17.80 -9.00
CA ASN A 362 -21.88 17.32 -7.63
C ASN A 362 -22.79 16.07 -7.65
N GLU A 363 -23.19 15.58 -6.47
CA GLU A 363 -24.13 14.45 -6.28
C GLU A 363 -25.49 14.61 -7.00
N SER A 364 -25.85 15.84 -7.42
CA SER A 364 -27.17 16.14 -8.01
C SER A 364 -27.11 16.41 -9.52
N GLY A 365 -25.94 16.61 -10.10
CA GLY A 365 -25.84 16.94 -11.53
C GLY A 365 -24.44 17.10 -12.10
N ASN A 366 -24.35 17.11 -13.43
CA ASN A 366 -23.14 17.21 -14.23
C ASN A 366 -22.16 16.04 -13.97
N TYR A 367 -22.69 14.82 -13.96
CA TYR A 367 -21.92 13.58 -13.87
C TYR A 367 -22.40 12.54 -14.90
N VAL A 368 -21.58 11.57 -15.18
CA VAL A 368 -21.93 10.31 -15.84
C VAL A 368 -21.76 9.18 -14.82
N ASP A 369 -22.71 8.28 -14.82
CA ASP A 369 -22.79 7.17 -13.88
C ASP A 369 -22.99 5.85 -14.63
N MET A 370 -22.17 4.86 -14.29
CA MET A 370 -22.28 3.49 -14.75
C MET A 370 -22.40 2.59 -13.51
N GLY A 371 -23.56 1.99 -13.34
CA GLY A 371 -23.85 1.27 -12.12
C GLY A 371 -24.67 0.00 -12.30
N MET A 372 -24.85 -0.69 -11.19
CA MET A 372 -25.69 -1.87 -11.07
C MET A 372 -26.45 -1.86 -9.75
N ASN A 373 -27.75 -1.98 -9.83
CA ASN A 373 -28.66 -2.03 -8.69
C ASN A 373 -28.50 -3.34 -7.89
N SER A 374 -28.81 -3.30 -6.61
CA SER A 374 -28.93 -4.50 -5.78
C SER A 374 -30.10 -5.39 -6.19
N GLY A 375 -30.06 -6.66 -5.77
CA GLY A 375 -31.16 -7.62 -6.02
C GLY A 375 -32.50 -7.26 -5.36
N ASN A 376 -32.53 -6.30 -4.44
CA ASN A 376 -33.75 -5.80 -3.78
C ASN A 376 -33.99 -4.29 -4.04
N TYR A 377 -33.42 -3.73 -5.08
CA TYR A 377 -33.59 -2.32 -5.41
C TYR A 377 -35.05 -1.99 -5.78
N THR A 378 -35.65 -1.06 -5.06
CA THR A 378 -37.06 -0.64 -5.27
C THR A 378 -37.25 0.87 -5.24
N ASN A 379 -36.17 1.65 -5.28
CA ASN A 379 -36.28 3.11 -5.28
C ASN A 379 -36.94 3.60 -6.56
N ILE A 380 -38.11 4.23 -6.42
CA ILE A 380 -38.93 4.73 -7.53
C ILE A 380 -38.62 6.19 -7.92
N SER A 381 -37.70 6.86 -7.25
CA SER A 381 -37.33 8.25 -7.55
C SER A 381 -36.75 8.43 -8.97
N ALA A 382 -36.19 7.36 -9.53
CA ALA A 382 -35.73 7.30 -10.91
C ALA A 382 -36.29 6.04 -11.60
N PRO A 383 -37.59 6.04 -12.00
CA PRO A 383 -38.27 4.82 -12.44
C PRO A 383 -37.64 4.13 -13.65
N ILE A 384 -36.98 4.87 -14.53
CA ILE A 384 -36.30 4.30 -15.72
C ILE A 384 -35.02 3.53 -15.35
N LEU A 385 -34.39 3.85 -14.22
CA LEU A 385 -33.20 3.17 -13.69
C LEU A 385 -33.57 2.11 -12.64
N ALA A 386 -34.82 2.17 -12.13
CA ALA A 386 -35.30 1.30 -11.08
C ALA A 386 -35.45 -0.15 -11.56
N GLY A 387 -35.26 -1.08 -10.63
CA GLY A 387 -35.42 -2.51 -10.82
C GLY A 387 -34.23 -3.28 -10.23
N ALA A 388 -34.56 -4.40 -9.59
CA ALA A 388 -33.57 -5.32 -9.05
C ALA A 388 -32.65 -5.81 -10.17
N ASP A 389 -31.35 -5.85 -9.90
CA ASP A 389 -30.31 -6.33 -10.80
C ASP A 389 -30.20 -5.56 -12.15
N ASN A 390 -30.81 -4.35 -12.25
CA ASN A 390 -30.64 -3.52 -13.45
C ASN A 390 -29.24 -2.89 -13.48
N ALA A 391 -28.58 -3.04 -14.63
CA ALA A 391 -27.41 -2.24 -14.99
C ALA A 391 -27.82 -0.98 -15.73
N TYR A 392 -27.09 0.11 -15.55
CA TYR A 392 -27.36 1.39 -16.19
C TYR A 392 -26.08 2.14 -16.59
N LEU A 393 -26.23 3.02 -17.56
CA LEU A 393 -25.26 4.04 -17.93
C LEU A 393 -26.05 5.30 -18.32
N TYR A 394 -25.90 6.38 -17.57
CA TYR A 394 -26.61 7.64 -17.83
C TYR A 394 -25.78 8.87 -17.47
N SER A 395 -26.24 10.02 -17.86
CA SER A 395 -25.63 11.32 -17.57
C SER A 395 -26.69 12.32 -17.14
N THR A 396 -26.29 13.21 -16.23
CA THR A 396 -27.11 14.36 -15.79
C THR A 396 -26.57 15.69 -16.37
N GLY A 397 -25.58 15.65 -17.25
CA GLY A 397 -25.01 16.81 -17.95
C GLY A 397 -25.86 17.28 -19.13
N ARG A 398 -25.19 17.79 -20.16
CA ARG A 398 -25.81 18.14 -21.45
C ARG A 398 -25.99 16.89 -22.29
N ASP A 399 -25.48 16.90 -23.54
CA ASP A 399 -25.58 15.75 -24.45
C ASP A 399 -24.80 14.54 -23.92
N PHE A 400 -25.42 13.37 -24.01
CA PHE A 400 -24.78 12.10 -23.73
C PHE A 400 -24.35 11.44 -25.04
N VAL A 401 -23.05 11.35 -25.29
CA VAL A 401 -22.48 10.86 -26.54
C VAL A 401 -22.01 9.42 -26.38
N ILE A 402 -22.58 8.51 -27.19
CA ILE A 402 -22.14 7.11 -27.28
C ILE A 402 -21.67 6.86 -28.70
N GLY A 403 -20.44 6.42 -28.89
CA GLY A 403 -19.88 6.20 -30.21
C GLY A 403 -18.64 5.33 -30.23
N ASN A 404 -18.23 4.92 -31.41
CA ASN A 404 -16.96 4.27 -31.67
C ASN A 404 -16.08 5.18 -32.52
N GLY A 405 -15.01 5.73 -31.95
CA GLY A 405 -14.09 6.66 -32.62
C GLY A 405 -13.10 6.00 -33.57
N SER A 406 -13.04 4.67 -33.63
CA SER A 406 -12.11 3.95 -34.50
C SER A 406 -12.63 3.85 -35.92
N SER A 407 -11.81 4.22 -36.92
CA SER A 407 -12.15 4.10 -38.32
C SER A 407 -12.49 2.65 -38.70
N GLY A 408 -13.55 2.47 -39.51
CA GLY A 408 -13.98 1.17 -39.98
C GLY A 408 -14.69 0.28 -38.96
N ARG A 409 -15.01 0.81 -37.75
CA ARG A 409 -15.70 0.07 -36.69
C ARG A 409 -17.13 0.54 -36.52
N ASN A 410 -17.98 -0.37 -36.08
CA ASN A 410 -19.42 -0.15 -35.90
C ASN A 410 -19.74 0.06 -34.40
N LEU A 411 -20.89 0.68 -34.13
CA LEU A 411 -21.55 0.63 -32.83
C LEU A 411 -22.64 -0.45 -32.92
N ILE A 412 -22.63 -1.41 -32.02
CA ILE A 412 -23.52 -2.59 -32.03
C ILE A 412 -24.29 -2.67 -30.72
N PHE A 413 -25.59 -2.89 -30.82
CA PHE A 413 -26.49 -3.17 -29.71
C PHE A 413 -26.98 -4.62 -29.84
N PHE A 414 -26.95 -5.37 -28.77
CA PHE A 414 -27.34 -6.77 -28.72
C PHE A 414 -28.18 -7.07 -27.46
N THR A 415 -28.97 -8.14 -27.54
CA THR A 415 -29.81 -8.62 -26.43
C THR A 415 -29.89 -10.14 -26.46
N GLY A 416 -30.11 -10.78 -25.31
CA GLY A 416 -30.33 -12.23 -25.23
C GLY A 416 -29.09 -13.11 -25.34
N GLY A 417 -27.87 -12.53 -25.20
CA GLY A 417 -26.62 -13.27 -25.22
C GLY A 417 -25.56 -12.68 -26.13
N TYR A 418 -24.39 -13.29 -26.18
CA TYR A 418 -23.19 -12.73 -26.87
C TYR A 418 -22.94 -13.32 -28.26
N ALA A 419 -23.82 -14.20 -28.76
CA ALA A 419 -23.70 -14.72 -30.14
C ALA A 419 -23.94 -13.63 -31.17
N THR A 420 -23.33 -13.72 -32.33
CA THR A 420 -23.54 -12.77 -33.45
C THR A 420 -24.99 -12.68 -33.92
N THR A 421 -25.77 -13.74 -33.72
CA THR A 421 -27.22 -13.80 -33.99
C THR A 421 -28.07 -12.98 -33.02
N ASN A 422 -27.49 -12.53 -31.89
CA ASN A 422 -28.16 -11.71 -30.88
C ASN A 422 -28.02 -10.20 -31.13
N GLU A 423 -27.37 -9.81 -32.23
CA GLU A 423 -27.31 -8.42 -32.65
C GLU A 423 -28.70 -7.91 -32.99
N ALA A 424 -29.16 -6.89 -32.28
CA ALA A 424 -30.48 -6.29 -32.49
C ALA A 424 -30.40 -5.04 -33.37
N MET A 425 -29.35 -4.24 -33.21
CA MET A 425 -29.17 -3.00 -34.00
C MET A 425 -27.67 -2.72 -34.16
N ARG A 426 -27.32 -2.12 -35.30
CA ARG A 426 -25.99 -1.52 -35.51
C ARG A 426 -26.04 -0.18 -36.19
N ILE A 427 -25.02 0.63 -35.90
CA ILE A 427 -24.65 1.79 -36.69
C ILE A 427 -23.29 1.49 -37.29
N THR A 428 -23.22 1.43 -38.64
CA THR A 428 -21.95 1.17 -39.33
C THR A 428 -21.03 2.38 -39.27
N SER A 429 -19.74 2.18 -39.56
CA SER A 429 -18.77 3.27 -39.70
C SER A 429 -19.10 4.29 -40.76
N THR A 430 -19.99 3.96 -41.72
CA THR A 430 -20.51 4.87 -42.75
C THR A 430 -21.81 5.57 -42.35
N GLY A 431 -22.30 5.29 -41.13
CA GLY A 431 -23.49 5.89 -40.53
C GLY A 431 -24.81 5.28 -41.04
N ASN A 432 -24.79 4.06 -41.58
CA ASN A 432 -26.01 3.30 -41.86
C ASN A 432 -26.51 2.58 -40.64
N VAL A 433 -27.82 2.57 -40.43
CA VAL A 433 -28.49 1.93 -39.30
C VAL A 433 -29.14 0.64 -39.75
N GLY A 434 -28.75 -0.48 -39.19
CA GLY A 434 -29.43 -1.77 -39.36
C GLY A 434 -30.20 -2.13 -38.10
N ILE A 435 -31.45 -2.51 -38.21
CA ILE A 435 -32.29 -3.10 -37.17
C ILE A 435 -32.65 -4.50 -37.62
N GLY A 436 -32.17 -5.53 -36.88
CA GLY A 436 -32.30 -6.93 -37.35
C GLY A 436 -31.57 -7.20 -38.68
N ASN A 437 -30.64 -6.34 -39.07
CA ASN A 437 -29.83 -6.47 -40.29
C ASN A 437 -28.37 -6.08 -39.96
N SER A 438 -27.49 -7.05 -40.02
CA SER A 438 -26.05 -6.86 -39.74
C SER A 438 -25.23 -6.31 -40.90
N ASN A 439 -25.85 -6.11 -42.08
CA ASN A 439 -25.19 -5.56 -43.28
C ASN A 439 -26.06 -4.51 -43.96
N PRO A 440 -26.37 -3.37 -43.30
CA PRO A 440 -27.20 -2.33 -43.90
C PRO A 440 -26.46 -1.60 -45.01
N VAL A 441 -27.01 -1.63 -46.21
CA VAL A 441 -26.48 -0.92 -47.38
C VAL A 441 -27.05 0.49 -47.51
N ASP A 442 -28.25 0.73 -46.95
CA ASP A 442 -28.96 2.01 -46.93
C ASP A 442 -28.90 2.66 -45.55
N LYS A 443 -29.25 3.97 -45.45
CA LYS A 443 -29.23 4.73 -44.21
C LYS A 443 -30.05 4.12 -43.09
N LEU A 444 -31.16 3.48 -43.41
CA LEU A 444 -31.96 2.67 -42.48
C LEU A 444 -32.39 1.39 -43.19
N SER A 445 -31.97 0.26 -42.67
CA SER A 445 -32.32 -1.08 -43.14
C SER A 445 -32.93 -1.90 -42.03
N VAL A 446 -34.18 -2.36 -42.17
CA VAL A 446 -34.93 -3.08 -41.15
C VAL A 446 -35.24 -4.48 -41.65
N GLY A 447 -34.78 -5.49 -40.93
CA GLY A 447 -35.02 -6.92 -41.19
C GLY A 447 -36.32 -7.42 -40.55
N GLY A 448 -37.38 -6.66 -40.64
CA GLY A 448 -38.67 -7.00 -40.04
C GLY A 448 -39.78 -6.01 -40.39
N VAL A 449 -40.94 -6.17 -39.78
CA VAL A 449 -42.07 -5.28 -39.93
C VAL A 449 -41.83 -3.95 -39.25
N VAL A 450 -42.13 -2.84 -39.92
CA VAL A 450 -42.17 -1.49 -39.36
C VAL A 450 -43.62 -1.09 -39.18
N ALA A 451 -44.10 -0.98 -37.96
CA ALA A 451 -45.48 -0.62 -37.65
C ALA A 451 -45.53 0.59 -36.73
N PRO A 452 -46.58 1.43 -36.78
CA PRO A 452 -46.80 2.48 -35.80
C PRO A 452 -47.18 1.88 -34.42
N ALA A 453 -46.88 2.61 -33.37
CA ALA A 453 -47.16 2.14 -31.98
C ALA A 453 -48.69 2.04 -31.68
N SER A 454 -49.51 2.78 -32.41
CA SER A 454 -50.97 2.77 -32.27
C SER A 454 -51.65 2.83 -33.64
N ASP A 455 -52.75 2.11 -33.77
CA ASP A 455 -53.53 2.05 -35.01
C ASP A 455 -54.05 3.44 -35.40
N ASN A 456 -53.93 3.77 -36.71
CA ASN A 456 -54.41 5.02 -37.29
C ASN A 456 -53.95 6.33 -36.62
N ALA A 457 -52.81 6.30 -35.90
CA ALA A 457 -52.33 7.44 -35.08
C ALA A 457 -51.18 8.22 -35.75
N TYR A 458 -50.45 7.60 -36.66
CA TYR A 458 -49.20 8.17 -37.22
C TYR A 458 -49.14 8.06 -38.74
N THR A 459 -48.42 9.00 -39.36
CA THR A 459 -48.21 9.04 -40.82
C THR A 459 -46.77 8.66 -41.15
N LEU A 460 -46.56 8.02 -42.30
CA LEU A 460 -45.24 7.84 -42.91
C LEU A 460 -44.94 9.04 -43.84
N GLY A 461 -44.09 9.94 -43.37
CA GLY A 461 -43.84 11.24 -44.00
C GLY A 461 -44.86 12.31 -43.57
N LYS A 462 -44.79 13.49 -44.16
CA LYS A 462 -45.68 14.63 -43.90
C LYS A 462 -45.68 15.57 -45.11
N SER A 463 -46.68 16.46 -45.18
CA SER A 463 -46.91 17.37 -46.33
C SER A 463 -45.67 18.18 -46.73
N SER A 464 -44.79 18.52 -45.77
CA SER A 464 -43.54 19.28 -46.00
C SER A 464 -42.29 18.41 -46.17
N SER A 465 -42.37 17.10 -45.88
CA SER A 465 -41.25 16.15 -45.96
C SER A 465 -41.72 14.81 -46.51
N ARG A 466 -41.85 14.78 -47.81
CA ARG A 466 -42.46 13.68 -48.58
C ARG A 466 -41.38 12.73 -49.12
N TRP A 467 -41.73 11.45 -49.21
CA TRP A 467 -40.92 10.48 -49.94
C TRP A 467 -41.04 10.76 -51.46
N THR A 468 -39.92 10.66 -52.18
CA THR A 468 -39.93 10.79 -53.66
C THR A 468 -40.67 9.62 -54.30
N ALA A 469 -40.47 8.41 -53.74
CA ALA A 469 -41.17 7.20 -54.17
C ALA A 469 -41.23 6.20 -53.01
N VAL A 470 -42.22 5.33 -53.01
CA VAL A 470 -42.34 4.15 -52.16
C VAL A 470 -42.41 2.94 -53.07
N TYR A 471 -41.40 2.05 -52.97
CA TYR A 471 -41.36 0.82 -53.72
C TYR A 471 -41.97 -0.31 -52.90
N SER A 472 -42.96 -0.96 -53.43
CA SER A 472 -43.67 -2.06 -52.80
C SER A 472 -44.07 -3.08 -53.84
N THR A 473 -43.87 -4.36 -53.61
CA THR A 473 -44.21 -5.43 -54.58
C THR A 473 -45.70 -5.51 -54.87
N ASN A 474 -46.54 -5.30 -53.83
CA ASN A 474 -48.00 -5.48 -53.95
C ASN A 474 -48.79 -4.17 -53.86
N GLY A 475 -48.10 -3.00 -53.91
CA GLY A 475 -48.71 -1.69 -53.76
C GLY A 475 -49.05 -1.36 -52.26
N VAL A 476 -49.77 -0.25 -52.08
CA VAL A 476 -50.27 0.18 -50.76
C VAL A 476 -51.68 -0.41 -50.60
N ILE A 477 -51.82 -1.22 -49.52
CA ILE A 477 -53.10 -1.82 -49.16
C ILE A 477 -53.80 -0.87 -48.17
N GLN A 478 -54.96 -0.36 -48.57
CA GLN A 478 -55.84 0.38 -47.68
C GLN A 478 -56.85 -0.57 -47.05
N THR A 479 -56.88 -0.58 -45.70
CA THR A 479 -57.89 -1.36 -44.96
C THR A 479 -59.29 -0.87 -45.30
N SER A 480 -60.21 -1.79 -45.64
CA SER A 480 -61.58 -1.47 -46.09
C SER A 480 -62.61 -2.46 -45.55
N ASP A 481 -62.35 -3.04 -44.39
CA ASP A 481 -63.26 -3.96 -43.70
C ASP A 481 -64.53 -3.23 -43.22
N VAL A 482 -65.69 -3.84 -43.46
CA VAL A 482 -66.98 -3.25 -43.06
C VAL A 482 -67.12 -3.03 -41.57
N ARG A 483 -66.45 -3.83 -40.76
CA ARG A 483 -66.44 -3.72 -39.27
C ARG A 483 -65.80 -2.44 -38.75
N LEU A 484 -64.99 -1.77 -39.59
CA LEU A 484 -64.32 -0.51 -39.28
C LEU A 484 -65.05 0.71 -39.84
N LYS A 485 -66.27 0.52 -40.48
CA LYS A 485 -67.01 1.56 -41.15
C LYS A 485 -68.38 1.76 -40.45
N THR A 486 -68.78 2.99 -40.36
CA THR A 486 -70.14 3.35 -39.89
C THR A 486 -70.78 4.29 -40.91
N ASN A 487 -72.11 4.52 -40.83
CA ASN A 487 -72.86 5.42 -41.75
C ASN A 487 -72.62 5.16 -43.21
N ILE A 488 -72.69 3.89 -43.62
CA ILE A 488 -72.47 3.49 -45.02
C ILE A 488 -73.66 3.88 -45.87
N HIS A 489 -73.46 4.77 -46.82
CA HIS A 489 -74.43 5.22 -47.74
C HIS A 489 -73.95 5.05 -49.17
N PRO A 490 -74.87 4.94 -50.16
CA PRO A 490 -74.52 4.98 -51.57
C PRO A 490 -73.75 6.26 -51.92
N LEU A 491 -72.71 6.11 -52.74
CA LEU A 491 -71.92 7.24 -53.24
C LEU A 491 -72.70 8.06 -54.20
N THR A 492 -72.80 9.38 -53.99
CA THR A 492 -73.55 10.30 -54.90
C THR A 492 -72.68 10.86 -56.02
N TYR A 493 -71.36 10.85 -55.88
CA TYR A 493 -70.41 11.29 -56.89
C TYR A 493 -70.28 10.25 -57.97
N GLY A 494 -70.20 10.72 -59.24
CA GLY A 494 -70.10 9.83 -60.37
C GLY A 494 -69.61 10.53 -61.65
N LEU A 495 -70.32 10.28 -62.81
CA LEU A 495 -69.90 10.79 -64.08
C LEU A 495 -69.87 12.32 -64.17
N ARG A 496 -70.81 12.99 -63.54
CA ARG A 496 -70.88 14.45 -63.53
C ARG A 496 -69.65 15.09 -62.89
N GLU A 497 -69.18 14.58 -61.76
CA GLU A 497 -67.99 15.09 -60.99
C GLU A 497 -66.73 14.77 -61.79
N ILE A 498 -66.56 13.55 -62.29
CA ILE A 498 -65.42 13.16 -63.11
C ILE A 498 -65.27 14.04 -64.38
N MET A 499 -66.34 14.40 -65.00
CA MET A 499 -66.36 15.29 -66.21
C MET A 499 -65.94 16.73 -65.85
N GLN A 500 -66.02 17.17 -64.58
CA GLN A 500 -65.55 18.48 -64.12
C GLN A 500 -64.07 18.49 -63.75
N MET A 501 -63.47 17.34 -63.55
CA MET A 501 -62.07 17.27 -63.24
C MET A 501 -61.21 17.60 -64.43
N ASN A 502 -60.10 18.32 -64.21
CA ASN A 502 -59.17 18.74 -65.22
C ASN A 502 -57.81 18.00 -65.02
N PRO A 503 -57.56 16.91 -65.75
CA PRO A 503 -56.24 16.24 -65.71
C PRO A 503 -55.20 17.13 -66.39
N VAL A 504 -54.07 17.33 -65.68
CA VAL A 504 -53.02 18.22 -66.17
C VAL A 504 -51.69 17.48 -66.28
N ARG A 505 -50.82 17.98 -67.12
CA ARG A 505 -49.42 17.65 -67.17
C ARG A 505 -48.66 18.76 -66.45
N PHE A 506 -47.71 18.41 -65.57
CA PHE A 506 -46.98 19.38 -64.76
C PHE A 506 -45.56 18.93 -64.49
N ASN A 507 -44.71 19.87 -64.07
CA ASN A 507 -43.41 19.63 -63.47
C ASN A 507 -43.37 20.14 -62.03
N TRP A 508 -42.62 19.46 -61.16
CA TRP A 508 -42.44 19.95 -59.78
C TRP A 508 -41.59 21.24 -59.75
N THR A 509 -42.04 22.28 -59.08
CA THR A 509 -41.39 23.59 -59.03
C THR A 509 -39.95 23.48 -58.46
N LYS A 510 -39.69 22.56 -57.56
CA LYS A 510 -38.36 22.34 -56.96
C LYS A 510 -37.46 21.44 -57.80
N GLU A 511 -38.01 20.68 -58.72
CA GLU A 511 -37.31 19.74 -59.62
C GLU A 511 -37.86 19.80 -61.08
N PRO A 512 -37.70 20.92 -61.72
CA PRO A 512 -38.31 21.10 -63.08
C PRO A 512 -37.77 20.11 -64.12
N SER A 513 -36.56 19.60 -63.90
CA SER A 513 -35.91 18.62 -64.78
C SER A 513 -36.33 17.17 -64.54
N SER A 514 -37.17 16.88 -63.54
CA SER A 514 -37.60 15.50 -63.22
C SER A 514 -38.54 14.87 -64.24
N GLY A 515 -38.80 15.56 -65.30
CA GLY A 515 -39.72 15.15 -66.38
C GLY A 515 -41.20 15.40 -66.04
N ASP A 516 -42.03 15.37 -67.13
CA ASP A 516 -43.46 15.60 -67.01
C ASP A 516 -44.16 14.58 -66.14
N LYS A 517 -45.03 15.08 -65.28
CA LYS A 517 -45.95 14.30 -64.44
C LYS A 517 -47.36 14.52 -64.86
N ILE A 518 -48.24 13.57 -64.59
CA ILE A 518 -49.67 13.65 -64.90
C ILE A 518 -50.41 13.59 -63.53
N GLY A 519 -51.39 14.42 -63.34
CA GLY A 519 -52.17 14.44 -62.15
C GLY A 519 -53.29 15.45 -62.17
N LEU A 520 -53.84 15.77 -61.04
CA LEU A 520 -54.91 16.76 -60.80
C LEU A 520 -54.35 17.86 -59.85
N ILE A 521 -55.02 19.04 -59.90
CA ILE A 521 -54.71 20.14 -58.99
C ILE A 521 -55.61 20.02 -57.76
N ALA A 522 -55.03 19.87 -56.59
CA ALA A 522 -55.77 19.60 -55.37
C ALA A 522 -56.80 20.70 -55.01
N GLN A 523 -56.50 21.95 -55.30
CA GLN A 523 -57.42 23.06 -55.11
C GLN A 523 -58.69 22.95 -56.03
N GLU A 524 -58.52 22.49 -57.21
CA GLU A 524 -59.65 22.30 -58.13
C GLU A 524 -60.49 21.09 -57.69
N VAL A 525 -59.82 19.96 -57.37
CA VAL A 525 -60.52 18.76 -56.92
C VAL A 525 -61.28 18.99 -55.65
N ARG A 526 -60.77 19.80 -54.71
CA ARG A 526 -61.44 20.15 -53.47
C ARG A 526 -62.83 20.80 -53.68
N GLN A 527 -62.98 21.52 -54.71
CA GLN A 527 -64.24 22.15 -55.03
C GLN A 527 -65.28 21.15 -55.57
N ILE A 528 -64.79 20.00 -56.06
CA ILE A 528 -65.67 19.01 -56.74
C ILE A 528 -65.95 17.84 -55.77
N ILE A 529 -64.89 17.28 -55.16
CA ILE A 529 -64.94 16.15 -54.23
C ILE A 529 -63.99 16.49 -53.09
N PRO A 530 -64.40 17.25 -52.06
CA PRO A 530 -63.54 17.70 -51.01
C PRO A 530 -62.94 16.56 -50.13
N GLU A 531 -63.64 15.42 -50.01
CA GLU A 531 -63.23 14.28 -49.19
C GLU A 531 -61.94 13.63 -49.61
N VAL A 532 -61.61 13.65 -50.90
CA VAL A 532 -60.38 13.04 -51.44
C VAL A 532 -59.17 13.95 -51.31
N VAL A 533 -59.35 15.19 -50.79
CA VAL A 533 -58.26 16.17 -50.61
C VAL A 533 -57.94 16.33 -49.17
N THR A 534 -56.67 16.05 -48.82
CA THR A 534 -56.15 16.16 -47.48
C THR A 534 -55.28 17.41 -47.31
N GLY A 535 -55.20 17.94 -46.09
CA GLY A 535 -54.36 19.09 -45.72
C GLY A 535 -55.15 20.37 -45.47
N ASP A 536 -54.56 21.30 -44.72
CA ASP A 536 -55.08 22.66 -44.51
C ASP A 536 -54.24 23.64 -45.33
N GLU A 537 -54.86 24.20 -46.39
CA GLU A 537 -54.19 25.09 -47.33
C GLU A 537 -53.47 26.29 -46.71
N LYS A 538 -53.92 26.70 -45.52
CA LYS A 538 -53.29 27.81 -44.77
C LYS A 538 -52.05 27.40 -44.01
N LYS A 539 -51.87 26.08 -43.78
CA LYS A 539 -50.80 25.55 -42.95
C LYS A 539 -49.85 24.61 -43.70
N GLU A 540 -50.35 23.93 -44.74
CA GLU A 540 -49.57 22.88 -45.40
C GLU A 540 -49.95 22.70 -46.88
N TYR A 541 -49.13 21.92 -47.61
CA TYR A 541 -49.46 21.54 -48.96
C TYR A 541 -50.63 20.56 -48.97
N LEU A 542 -51.57 20.78 -49.87
CA LEU A 542 -52.69 19.87 -50.10
C LEU A 542 -52.18 18.59 -50.81
N GLY A 543 -52.80 17.48 -50.45
CA GLY A 543 -52.59 16.18 -51.12
C GLY A 543 -53.93 15.64 -51.70
N ILE A 544 -53.88 14.82 -52.73
CA ILE A 544 -55.04 14.06 -53.20
C ILE A 544 -54.80 12.58 -52.88
N ASN A 545 -55.81 11.96 -52.27
CA ASN A 545 -55.84 10.51 -52.09
C ASN A 545 -56.46 9.92 -53.38
N TYR A 546 -55.59 9.63 -54.35
CA TYR A 546 -56.02 9.08 -55.66
C TYR A 546 -56.74 7.74 -55.54
N ALA A 547 -56.46 6.93 -54.50
CA ALA A 547 -57.14 5.67 -54.26
C ALA A 547 -58.63 5.86 -53.92
N GLU A 548 -59.02 6.96 -53.35
CA GLU A 548 -60.42 7.29 -53.03
C GLU A 548 -61.21 7.79 -54.23
N LEU A 549 -60.53 8.14 -55.35
CA LEU A 549 -61.18 8.41 -56.61
C LEU A 549 -61.65 7.14 -57.34
N VAL A 550 -61.10 5.95 -56.98
CA VAL A 550 -61.48 4.68 -57.68
C VAL A 550 -62.96 4.36 -57.45
N PRO A 551 -63.57 4.46 -56.26
CA PRO A 551 -65.02 4.27 -56.09
C PRO A 551 -65.87 5.25 -56.96
N VAL A 552 -65.42 6.51 -57.10
CA VAL A 552 -66.09 7.53 -57.90
C VAL A 552 -66.01 7.16 -59.38
N LEU A 553 -64.84 6.70 -59.89
CA LEU A 553 -64.64 6.21 -61.22
C LEU A 553 -65.51 4.98 -61.51
N ILE A 554 -65.63 4.06 -60.58
CA ILE A 554 -66.51 2.89 -60.67
C ILE A 554 -67.96 3.35 -60.87
N ASN A 555 -68.39 4.33 -60.08
CA ASN A 555 -69.77 4.86 -60.16
C ASN A 555 -69.97 5.62 -61.43
N ALA A 556 -68.98 6.41 -61.90
CA ALA A 556 -69.04 7.12 -63.17
C ALA A 556 -69.17 6.15 -64.34
N ILE A 557 -68.40 5.07 -64.40
CA ILE A 557 -68.48 4.03 -65.47
C ILE A 557 -69.83 3.35 -65.44
N LYS A 558 -70.40 3.06 -64.24
CA LYS A 558 -71.76 2.48 -64.14
C LYS A 558 -72.79 3.44 -64.67
N GLN A 559 -72.71 4.74 -64.33
CA GLN A 559 -73.66 5.76 -64.88
C GLN A 559 -73.50 5.90 -66.41
N GLN A 560 -72.27 5.98 -66.90
CA GLN A 560 -71.99 6.03 -68.35
C GLN A 560 -72.57 4.81 -69.03
N GLN A 561 -72.42 3.61 -68.51
CA GLN A 561 -72.98 2.39 -69.06
C GLN A 561 -74.53 2.45 -69.12
N GLN A 562 -75.18 2.98 -68.07
CA GLN A 562 -76.61 3.15 -68.03
C GLN A 562 -77.08 4.13 -69.11
N GLU A 563 -76.38 5.27 -69.30
CA GLU A 563 -76.68 6.23 -70.38
C GLU A 563 -76.52 5.58 -71.78
N ILE A 564 -75.45 4.80 -72.01
CA ILE A 564 -75.23 4.07 -73.23
C ILE A 564 -76.36 3.10 -73.53
N LEU A 565 -76.79 2.34 -72.47
CA LEU A 565 -77.92 1.41 -72.63
C LEU A 565 -79.22 2.19 -72.94
N ALA A 566 -79.51 3.28 -72.26
CA ALA A 566 -80.70 4.12 -72.52
C ALA A 566 -80.65 4.72 -73.91
N ILE A 567 -79.50 5.14 -74.40
CA ILE A 567 -79.33 5.62 -75.79
C ILE A 567 -79.54 4.46 -76.80
N HIS A 568 -78.99 3.27 -76.51
CA HIS A 568 -79.17 2.09 -77.28
C HIS A 568 -80.67 1.73 -77.45
N ASP A 569 -81.37 1.65 -76.30
CA ASP A 569 -82.82 1.36 -76.28
C ASP A 569 -83.59 2.40 -77.05
N ARG A 570 -83.20 3.68 -76.90
CA ARG A 570 -83.82 4.75 -77.64
C ARG A 570 -83.58 4.62 -79.17
N ILE A 571 -82.40 4.24 -79.60
CA ILE A 571 -82.08 3.97 -81.03
C ILE A 571 -82.88 2.78 -81.54
N GLU A 572 -82.99 1.70 -80.78
CA GLU A 572 -83.77 0.53 -81.17
C GLU A 572 -85.28 0.89 -81.28
N ALA A 573 -85.83 1.64 -80.33
CA ALA A 573 -87.17 2.13 -80.36
C ALA A 573 -87.42 3.02 -81.60
N LEU A 574 -86.45 3.86 -81.99
CA LEU A 574 -86.55 4.68 -83.24
C LEU A 574 -86.42 3.82 -84.51
N ARG A 575 -85.66 2.74 -84.49
CA ARG A 575 -85.59 1.76 -85.61
C ARG A 575 -86.91 1.04 -85.81
N ILE A 576 -87.51 0.57 -84.74
CA ILE A 576 -88.83 -0.10 -84.80
C ILE A 576 -89.89 0.88 -85.32
N ASN A 577 -89.96 2.10 -84.79
CA ASN A 577 -90.89 3.11 -85.28
C ASN A 577 -90.65 3.50 -86.76
N LYS A 578 -89.41 3.42 -87.26
CA LYS A 578 -89.13 3.67 -88.70
C LYS A 578 -89.60 2.53 -89.55
N THR A 579 -89.44 1.26 -89.10
CA THR A 579 -89.91 0.06 -89.83
C THR A 579 -91.44 0.02 -89.90
N VAL A 580 -92.15 0.47 -88.83
CA VAL A 580 -93.64 0.56 -88.85
C VAL A 580 -94.16 1.67 -89.76
N ARG A 581 -93.34 2.68 -90.07
CA ARG A 581 -93.78 3.79 -91.02
C ARG A 581 -93.56 3.46 -92.49
N TYR A 582 -92.95 2.36 -92.89
CA TYR A 582 -92.65 1.96 -94.25
C TYR A 582 -93.30 0.63 -94.63
N ASN A 583 -94.12 0.03 -93.75
CA ASN A 583 -95.10 -1.01 -94.12
C ASN A 583 -96.49 -0.40 -94.12
#